data_3c75eb167fff047e1a9513a7a0183b55
#
_entry.id   3c75eb167fff047e1a9513a7a0183b55
#
_cell.length_a   1.000
_cell.length_b   1.000
_cell.length_c   1.000
_cell.angle_alpha   90.00
_cell.angle_beta   90.00
_cell.angle_gamma   90.00
#
_symmetry.space_group_name_H-M   'P 1'
#
loop_
_entity.id
_entity.type
_entity.pdbx_description
1 polymer ?
#
loop_
_entity_poly.entity_id
_entity_poly.type
_entity_poly.pdbx_seq_one_letter_code
_entity_poly.pdbx_strand_id
1 'polypeptide(L)'
;YTTAMENYIVEKQLEVTPDTKIIASCAFSKGLLPQDTDFVFVTNDIACKMIASKIFGLEVESVGEKENIYKGYRVIKGSSEQINAIMENMDLSDWNINEYLIIQNTDDDSEKEMRFDGEKFVALKLPPSKYIKAKNSLQRCALDILNNQDITIAAILGGYGSGKTFISLQMALYNVNEKGYQSKILGVR
;
A
#
# COMPACT_ATOMS: atom_id res chain seq x y z
N TYR A 1 -26.76 -13.78 22.17
CA TYR A 1 -25.43 -14.30 22.49
C TYR A 1 -25.53 -15.22 23.72
N THR A 2 -25.01 -16.43 23.65
CA THR A 2 -25.19 -17.48 24.66
C THR A 2 -23.83 -18.04 25.10
N THR A 3 -23.81 -18.71 26.27
CA THR A 3 -22.60 -19.44 26.76
C THR A 3 -22.07 -20.46 25.74
N ALA A 4 -22.98 -21.05 24.93
CA ALA A 4 -22.57 -21.97 23.86
C ALA A 4 -21.72 -21.29 22.78
N MET A 5 -21.99 -20.01 22.47
CA MET A 5 -21.19 -19.23 21.54
C MET A 5 -19.78 -18.87 22.11
N GLU A 6 -19.70 -18.61 23.42
CA GLU A 6 -18.40 -18.41 24.07
C GLU A 6 -17.54 -19.67 24.05
N ASN A 7 -18.12 -20.81 24.37
CA ASN A 7 -17.43 -22.09 24.30
C ASN A 7 -16.92 -22.37 22.87
N TYR A 8 -17.71 -22.06 21.87
CA TYR A 8 -17.35 -22.23 20.46
C TYR A 8 -16.16 -21.33 20.06
N ILE A 9 -16.09 -20.09 20.56
CA ILE A 9 -14.94 -19.20 20.33
C ILE A 9 -13.67 -19.79 20.97
N VAL A 10 -13.78 -20.28 22.21
CA VAL A 10 -12.66 -20.89 22.95
C VAL A 10 -12.18 -22.18 22.29
N GLU A 11 -13.09 -23.04 21.81
CA GLU A 11 -12.76 -24.25 21.04
C GLU A 11 -11.95 -23.94 19.77
N LYS A 12 -12.20 -22.78 19.15
CA LYS A 12 -11.41 -22.28 18.01
C LYS A 12 -10.09 -21.63 18.40
N GLN A 13 -9.70 -21.68 19.69
CA GLN A 13 -8.49 -21.07 20.23
C GLN A 13 -8.43 -19.55 20.03
N LEU A 14 -9.57 -18.89 20.07
CA LEU A 14 -9.70 -17.45 19.96
C LEU A 14 -10.01 -16.82 21.32
N GLU A 15 -9.56 -15.57 21.48
CA GLU A 15 -9.95 -14.74 22.60
C GLU A 15 -11.41 -14.28 22.47
N VAL A 16 -12.14 -14.23 23.60
CA VAL A 16 -13.51 -13.77 23.65
C VAL A 16 -13.54 -12.24 23.68
N THR A 17 -13.60 -11.64 22.49
CA THR A 17 -13.69 -10.19 22.25
C THR A 17 -15.06 -9.80 21.69
N PRO A 18 -15.43 -8.51 21.66
CA PRO A 18 -16.65 -8.07 20.96
C PRO A 18 -16.72 -8.55 19.53
N ASP A 19 -15.61 -8.49 18.79
CA ASP A 19 -15.54 -8.87 17.37
C ASP A 19 -15.71 -10.37 17.18
N THR A 20 -15.03 -11.21 17.98
CA THR A 20 -15.23 -12.67 17.91
C THR A 20 -16.62 -13.10 18.32
N LYS A 21 -17.27 -12.36 19.24
CA LYS A 21 -18.69 -12.57 19.60
C LYS A 21 -19.62 -12.30 18.43
N ILE A 22 -19.40 -11.21 17.69
CA ILE A 22 -20.20 -10.88 16.49
C ILE A 22 -20.02 -11.98 15.44
N ILE A 23 -18.79 -12.37 15.14
CA ILE A 23 -18.48 -13.39 14.13
C ILE A 23 -19.10 -14.74 14.51
N ALA A 24 -18.96 -15.18 15.77
CA ALA A 24 -19.56 -16.40 16.26
C ALA A 24 -21.08 -16.38 16.17
N SER A 25 -21.72 -15.25 16.52
CA SER A 25 -23.18 -15.08 16.38
C SER A 25 -23.62 -15.21 14.92
N CYS A 26 -22.87 -14.64 13.98
CA CYS A 26 -23.14 -14.79 12.55
C CYS A 26 -23.00 -16.25 12.09
N ALA A 27 -21.96 -16.96 12.53
CA ALA A 27 -21.73 -18.36 12.19
C ALA A 27 -22.86 -19.27 12.72
N PHE A 28 -23.34 -19.04 13.95
CA PHE A 28 -24.48 -19.73 14.49
C PHE A 28 -25.76 -19.42 13.70
N SER A 29 -25.99 -18.15 13.37
CA SER A 29 -27.17 -17.74 12.58
C SER A 29 -27.20 -18.40 11.21
N LYS A 30 -26.03 -18.48 10.53
CA LYS A 30 -25.91 -19.22 9.27
C LYS A 30 -26.35 -20.67 9.39
N GLY A 31 -25.98 -21.35 10.49
CA GLY A 31 -26.36 -22.75 10.75
C GLY A 31 -27.86 -22.96 10.99
N LEU A 32 -28.61 -21.92 11.27
CA LEU A 32 -30.08 -21.97 11.47
C LEU A 32 -30.87 -21.66 10.19
N LEU A 33 -30.20 -21.18 9.14
CA LEU A 33 -30.85 -20.82 7.88
C LEU A 33 -30.99 -22.06 6.95
N PRO A 34 -31.97 -22.06 6.04
CA PRO A 34 -32.05 -23.07 4.97
C PRO A 34 -30.74 -23.14 4.17
N GLN A 35 -30.40 -24.35 3.68
CA GLN A 35 -29.13 -24.57 2.95
C GLN A 35 -28.97 -23.73 1.68
N ASP A 36 -30.06 -23.30 1.08
CA ASP A 36 -30.06 -22.47 -0.15
C ASP A 36 -30.04 -20.97 0.14
N THR A 37 -29.77 -20.57 1.40
CA THR A 37 -29.71 -19.15 1.77
C THR A 37 -28.30 -18.60 1.60
N ASP A 38 -28.15 -17.60 0.76
CA ASP A 38 -26.91 -16.83 0.66
C ASP A 38 -26.71 -16.02 1.94
N PHE A 39 -25.61 -16.28 2.62
CA PHE A 39 -25.24 -15.60 3.87
C PHE A 39 -23.86 -15.02 3.73
N VAL A 40 -23.74 -13.70 3.76
CA VAL A 40 -22.48 -12.96 3.63
C VAL A 40 -22.23 -12.14 4.88
N PHE A 41 -21.07 -12.29 5.47
CA PHE A 41 -20.59 -11.45 6.57
C PHE A 41 -19.90 -10.22 6.02
N VAL A 42 -20.39 -9.04 6.35
CA VAL A 42 -19.88 -7.79 5.79
C VAL A 42 -19.05 -7.04 6.83
N THR A 43 -17.78 -6.78 6.53
CA THR A 43 -16.88 -6.00 7.39
C THR A 43 -15.73 -5.37 6.62
N ASN A 44 -15.28 -4.18 7.06
CA ASN A 44 -14.07 -3.53 6.56
C ASN A 44 -12.83 -3.83 7.41
N ASP A 45 -13.01 -4.41 8.60
CA ASP A 45 -11.90 -4.79 9.46
C ASP A 45 -11.18 -6.04 8.94
N ILE A 46 -9.85 -5.94 8.76
CA ILE A 46 -9.02 -7.01 8.18
C ILE A 46 -8.94 -8.23 9.12
N ALA A 47 -8.85 -8.01 10.44
CA ALA A 47 -8.79 -9.10 11.42
C ALA A 47 -10.11 -9.85 11.47
N CYS A 48 -11.24 -9.13 11.51
CA CYS A 48 -12.58 -9.72 11.40
C CYS A 48 -12.77 -10.54 10.12
N LYS A 49 -12.31 -10.04 8.98
CA LYS A 49 -12.34 -10.78 7.70
C LYS A 49 -11.60 -12.11 7.77
N MET A 50 -10.36 -12.07 8.28
CA MET A 50 -9.55 -13.27 8.39
C MET A 50 -10.14 -14.30 9.33
N ILE A 51 -10.62 -13.88 10.50
CA ILE A 51 -11.26 -14.76 11.48
C ILE A 51 -12.54 -15.34 10.91
N ALA A 52 -13.43 -14.50 10.36
CA ALA A 52 -14.70 -14.95 9.80
C ALA A 52 -14.52 -15.94 8.64
N SER A 53 -13.61 -15.67 7.70
CA SER A 53 -13.40 -16.51 6.52
C SER A 53 -12.59 -17.77 6.83
N LYS A 54 -11.46 -17.66 7.55
CA LYS A 54 -10.52 -18.77 7.72
C LYS A 54 -10.86 -19.69 8.89
N ILE A 55 -11.45 -19.15 9.95
CA ILE A 55 -11.74 -19.90 11.17
C ILE A 55 -13.19 -20.34 11.24
N PHE A 56 -14.11 -19.44 10.87
CA PHE A 56 -15.55 -19.73 10.92
C PHE A 56 -16.14 -20.15 9.56
N GLY A 57 -15.40 -20.09 8.46
CA GLY A 57 -15.83 -20.52 7.13
C GLY A 57 -17.01 -19.69 6.57
N LEU A 58 -17.10 -18.43 6.97
CA LEU A 58 -18.11 -17.51 6.45
C LEU A 58 -17.62 -16.92 5.12
N GLU A 59 -18.56 -16.67 4.20
CA GLU A 59 -18.33 -15.81 3.06
C GLU A 59 -18.27 -14.36 3.54
N VAL A 60 -17.25 -13.60 3.09
CA VAL A 60 -16.98 -12.27 3.63
C VAL A 60 -16.83 -11.26 2.52
N GLU A 61 -17.56 -10.18 2.61
CA GLU A 61 -17.45 -9.02 1.74
C GLU A 61 -17.05 -7.75 2.50
N SER A 62 -16.64 -6.74 1.78
CA SER A 62 -16.42 -5.40 2.31
C SER A 62 -17.44 -4.44 1.73
N VAL A 63 -17.99 -3.60 2.60
CA VAL A 63 -18.77 -2.45 2.13
C VAL A 63 -17.82 -1.33 1.79
N GLY A 64 -17.91 -0.84 0.61
CA GLY A 64 -17.19 0.32 0.13
C GLY A 64 -16.92 0.15 -1.35
N GLU A 65 -17.08 1.21 -2.09
CA GLU A 65 -16.41 1.39 -3.37
C GLU A 65 -14.95 1.02 -3.16
N LYS A 66 -14.31 0.39 -4.13
CA LYS A 66 -12.84 0.39 -4.19
C LYS A 66 -12.48 1.86 -4.19
N GLU A 67 -12.25 2.42 -3.00
CA GLU A 67 -11.69 3.75 -2.91
C GLU A 67 -10.49 3.73 -3.84
N ASN A 68 -10.48 4.64 -4.79
CA ASN A 68 -9.34 4.83 -5.66
C ASN A 68 -8.26 5.47 -4.79
N ILE A 69 -7.68 4.63 -3.90
CA ILE A 69 -6.70 5.07 -2.92
C ILE A 69 -5.54 5.65 -3.72
N TYR A 70 -5.34 6.96 -3.60
CA TYR A 70 -4.20 7.64 -4.17
C TYR A 70 -2.90 6.95 -3.72
N LYS A 71 -2.21 6.37 -4.69
CA LYS A 71 -0.99 5.58 -4.43
C LYS A 71 0.29 6.41 -4.48
N GLY A 72 0.21 7.64 -4.95
CA GLY A 72 1.38 8.48 -5.22
C GLY A 72 2.11 8.11 -6.50
N TYR A 73 1.62 7.13 -7.26
CA TYR A 73 2.19 6.73 -8.55
C TYR A 73 1.16 6.08 -9.47
N ARG A 74 1.42 6.18 -10.77
CA ARG A 74 0.70 5.45 -11.83
C ARG A 74 1.68 4.59 -12.62
N VAL A 75 1.19 3.51 -13.21
CA VAL A 75 2.00 2.59 -14.02
C VAL A 75 1.44 2.54 -15.43
N ILE A 76 2.31 2.74 -16.42
CA ILE A 76 2.04 2.47 -17.84
C ILE A 76 2.86 1.26 -18.23
N LYS A 77 2.19 0.24 -18.78
CA LYS A 77 2.82 -0.97 -19.28
C LYS A 77 2.40 -1.19 -20.73
N GLY A 78 3.38 -1.39 -21.61
CA GLY A 78 3.11 -1.62 -23.03
C GLY A 78 4.38 -1.66 -23.87
N SER A 79 4.22 -1.82 -25.18
CA SER A 79 5.32 -1.67 -26.14
C SER A 79 5.77 -0.20 -26.24
N SER A 80 6.94 0.01 -26.79
CA SER A 80 7.49 1.36 -27.04
C SER A 80 6.53 2.26 -27.82
N GLU A 81 5.84 1.70 -28.80
CA GLU A 81 4.85 2.41 -29.62
C GLU A 81 3.62 2.81 -28.79
N GLN A 82 3.08 1.89 -27.97
CA GLN A 82 1.95 2.15 -27.10
C GLN A 82 2.30 3.19 -26.03
N ILE A 83 3.46 3.10 -25.43
CA ILE A 83 3.95 4.05 -24.42
C ILE A 83 4.05 5.45 -25.03
N ASN A 84 4.66 5.59 -26.21
CA ASN A 84 4.77 6.87 -26.90
C ASN A 84 3.40 7.48 -27.21
N ALA A 85 2.47 6.69 -27.73
CA ALA A 85 1.11 7.16 -28.02
C ALA A 85 0.37 7.64 -26.76
N ILE A 86 0.55 6.96 -25.62
CA ILE A 86 -0.04 7.37 -24.34
C ILE A 86 0.62 8.66 -23.85
N MET A 87 1.95 8.77 -23.92
CA MET A 87 2.69 9.95 -23.45
C MET A 87 2.37 11.21 -24.28
N GLU A 88 2.21 11.09 -25.58
CA GLU A 88 1.83 12.20 -26.48
C GLU A 88 0.42 12.75 -26.21
N ASN A 89 -0.50 11.89 -25.78
CA ASN A 89 -1.90 12.25 -25.53
C ASN A 89 -2.24 12.35 -24.04
N MET A 90 -1.24 12.39 -23.16
CA MET A 90 -1.47 12.39 -21.70
C MET A 90 -2.00 13.75 -21.24
N ASP A 91 -3.14 13.73 -20.57
CA ASP A 91 -3.65 14.91 -19.86
C ASP A 91 -2.89 15.11 -18.55
N LEU A 92 -2.10 16.18 -18.50
CA LEU A 92 -1.30 16.52 -17.31
C LEU A 92 -2.12 17.20 -16.21
N SER A 93 -3.33 17.68 -16.50
CA SER A 93 -4.18 18.34 -15.51
C SER A 93 -4.70 17.39 -14.42
N ASP A 94 -4.71 16.08 -14.70
CA ASP A 94 -5.12 15.01 -13.76
C ASP A 94 -3.97 14.50 -12.86
N TRP A 95 -2.79 15.10 -12.95
CA TRP A 95 -1.62 14.70 -12.16
C TRP A 95 -1.39 15.60 -10.95
N ASN A 96 -1.05 14.97 -9.83
CA ASN A 96 -0.67 15.70 -8.62
C ASN A 96 0.82 15.99 -8.61
N ILE A 97 1.21 17.14 -8.08
CA ILE A 97 2.63 17.49 -7.88
C ILE A 97 3.27 16.39 -7.01
N ASN A 98 4.47 15.93 -7.42
CA ASN A 98 5.22 14.83 -6.82
C ASN A 98 4.59 13.44 -7.01
N GLU A 99 3.61 13.28 -7.87
CA GLU A 99 3.13 11.97 -8.31
C GLU A 99 4.16 11.34 -9.27
N TYR A 100 4.34 10.02 -9.17
CA TYR A 100 5.30 9.29 -9.98
C TYR A 100 4.63 8.56 -11.13
N LEU A 101 5.30 8.56 -12.28
CA LEU A 101 5.00 7.71 -13.42
C LEU A 101 6.06 6.62 -13.52
N ILE A 102 5.63 5.35 -13.49
CA ILE A 102 6.46 4.18 -13.72
C ILE A 102 6.08 3.60 -15.07
N ILE A 103 7.05 3.58 -15.98
CA ILE A 103 6.89 3.03 -17.33
C ILE A 103 7.55 1.66 -17.35
N GLN A 104 6.80 0.64 -17.76
CA GLN A 104 7.28 -0.73 -17.95
C GLN A 104 7.18 -1.08 -19.44
N ASN A 105 8.32 -1.10 -20.11
CA ASN A 105 8.38 -1.42 -21.52
C ASN A 105 8.42 -2.95 -21.71
N THR A 106 7.49 -3.47 -22.50
CA THR A 106 7.39 -4.91 -22.78
C THR A 106 8.27 -5.39 -23.93
N ASP A 107 8.90 -4.48 -24.68
CA ASP A 107 9.76 -4.84 -25.81
C ASP A 107 11.17 -5.24 -25.31
N ASP A 108 11.65 -4.62 -24.24
CA ASP A 108 13.00 -4.80 -23.70
C ASP A 108 13.04 -5.04 -22.18
N ASP A 109 11.88 -5.23 -21.55
CA ASP A 109 11.69 -5.39 -20.11
C ASP A 109 12.31 -4.26 -19.26
N SER A 110 12.50 -3.08 -19.86
CA SER A 110 13.05 -1.92 -19.14
C SER A 110 12.00 -1.22 -18.29
N GLU A 111 12.46 -0.65 -17.17
CA GLU A 111 11.64 0.22 -16.30
C GLU A 111 12.24 1.61 -16.22
N LYS A 112 11.39 2.62 -16.32
CA LYS A 112 11.76 4.03 -16.18
C LYS A 112 10.79 4.74 -15.24
N GLU A 113 11.33 5.50 -14.29
CA GLU A 113 10.53 6.29 -13.39
C GLU A 113 10.75 7.79 -13.65
N MET A 114 9.67 8.53 -13.52
CA MET A 114 9.67 9.98 -13.62
C MET A 114 8.74 10.56 -12.53
N ARG A 115 9.03 11.77 -12.09
CA ARG A 115 8.21 12.52 -11.15
C ARG A 115 7.57 13.71 -11.83
N PHE A 116 6.30 13.94 -11.57
CA PHE A 116 5.61 15.15 -12.04
C PHE A 116 5.96 16.34 -11.13
N ASP A 117 6.49 17.41 -11.69
CA ASP A 117 6.90 18.59 -10.92
C ASP A 117 5.82 19.68 -10.82
N GLY A 118 4.69 19.45 -11.46
CA GLY A 118 3.57 20.39 -11.58
C GLY A 118 3.40 20.96 -12.99
N GLU A 119 4.42 20.81 -13.84
CA GLU A 119 4.40 21.26 -15.24
C GLU A 119 4.73 20.09 -16.19
N LYS A 120 5.70 19.26 -15.83
CA LYS A 120 6.21 18.16 -16.66
C LYS A 120 6.75 17.01 -15.83
N PHE A 121 7.03 15.89 -16.51
CA PHE A 121 7.76 14.77 -15.93
C PHE A 121 9.26 15.00 -15.94
N VAL A 122 9.89 14.88 -14.78
CA VAL A 122 11.33 15.04 -14.58
C VAL A 122 11.96 13.72 -14.13
N ALA A 123 13.24 13.55 -14.44
CA ALA A 123 14.01 12.39 -13.98
C ALA A 123 14.18 12.40 -12.46
N LEU A 124 14.25 11.22 -11.85
CA LEU A 124 14.48 11.08 -10.42
C LEU A 124 15.89 11.55 -10.02
N LYS A 125 15.98 12.22 -8.88
CA LYS A 125 17.24 12.65 -8.26
C LYS A 125 17.63 11.66 -7.16
N LEU A 126 18.33 10.60 -7.53
CA LEU A 126 18.71 9.54 -6.60
C LEU A 126 20.05 9.88 -5.88
N PRO A 127 20.22 9.43 -4.63
CA PRO A 127 21.53 9.48 -3.96
C PRO A 127 22.52 8.54 -4.66
N PRO A 128 23.85 8.76 -4.51
CA PRO A 128 24.84 7.86 -5.06
C PRO A 128 24.67 6.43 -4.52
N SER A 129 24.78 5.43 -5.38
CA SER A 129 24.54 4.01 -5.04
C SER A 129 25.46 3.43 -3.96
N LYS A 130 26.59 4.12 -3.66
CA LYS A 130 27.49 3.76 -2.55
C LYS A 130 26.85 3.97 -1.17
N TYR A 131 25.87 4.87 -1.03
CA TYR A 131 25.17 5.11 0.24
C TYR A 131 23.92 4.25 0.36
N ILE A 132 23.13 4.18 -0.70
CA ILE A 132 21.93 3.37 -0.74
C ILE A 132 21.59 2.97 -2.17
N LYS A 133 21.20 1.71 -2.36
CA LYS A 133 20.78 1.16 -3.65
C LYS A 133 19.34 0.66 -3.55
N ALA A 134 18.46 1.25 -4.37
CA ALA A 134 17.10 0.76 -4.54
C ALA A 134 17.09 -0.61 -5.24
N LYS A 135 16.15 -1.46 -4.85
CA LYS A 135 15.95 -2.79 -5.44
C LYS A 135 14.83 -2.83 -6.48
N ASN A 136 13.96 -1.83 -6.50
CA ASN A 136 12.82 -1.74 -7.42
C ASN A 136 12.41 -0.28 -7.63
N SER A 137 11.49 -0.06 -8.59
CA SER A 137 10.98 1.25 -8.99
C SER A 137 10.35 2.03 -7.84
N LEU A 138 9.55 1.40 -6.97
CA LEU A 138 8.92 2.07 -5.84
C LEU A 138 9.96 2.55 -4.81
N GLN A 139 11.02 1.78 -4.59
CA GLN A 139 12.11 2.23 -3.73
C GLN A 139 12.90 3.38 -4.37
N ARG A 140 13.06 3.42 -5.70
CA ARG A 140 13.64 4.57 -6.40
C ARG A 140 12.79 5.83 -6.23
N CYS A 141 11.47 5.73 -6.37
CA CYS A 141 10.55 6.83 -6.09
C CYS A 141 10.65 7.31 -4.63
N ALA A 142 10.72 6.38 -3.66
CA ALA A 142 10.89 6.71 -2.25
C ALA A 142 12.22 7.42 -1.97
N LEU A 143 13.32 7.02 -2.64
CA LEU A 143 14.61 7.71 -2.51
C LEU A 143 14.57 9.12 -3.09
N ASP A 144 13.92 9.32 -4.25
CA ASP A 144 13.77 10.63 -4.87
C ASP A 144 12.99 11.59 -3.98
N ILE A 145 11.82 11.17 -3.46
CA ILE A 145 10.99 12.03 -2.60
C ILE A 145 11.71 12.41 -1.30
N LEU A 146 12.45 11.48 -0.69
CA LEU A 146 13.23 11.73 0.52
C LEU A 146 14.51 12.55 0.28
N ASN A 147 15.00 12.61 -0.95
CA ASN A 147 16.14 13.42 -1.36
C ASN A 147 15.75 14.84 -1.80
N ASN A 148 14.46 15.11 -1.96
CA ASN A 148 13.96 16.41 -2.40
C ASN A 148 13.76 17.34 -1.19
N GLN A 149 14.50 18.45 -1.15
CA GLN A 149 14.45 19.42 -0.07
C GLN A 149 13.17 20.26 -0.04
N ASP A 150 12.49 20.38 -1.17
CA ASP A 150 11.24 21.15 -1.28
C ASP A 150 10.06 20.40 -0.64
N ILE A 151 10.24 19.11 -0.31
CA ILE A 151 9.22 18.28 0.31
C ILE A 151 9.46 18.21 1.81
N THR A 152 8.60 18.90 2.56
CA THR A 152 8.70 18.98 4.02
C THR A 152 8.18 17.73 4.72
N ILE A 153 7.13 17.11 4.17
CA ILE A 153 6.48 15.92 4.73
C ILE A 153 6.33 14.87 3.64
N ALA A 154 6.86 13.67 3.87
CA ALA A 154 6.71 12.53 2.98
C ALA A 154 6.12 11.32 3.74
N ALA A 155 5.09 10.68 3.17
CA ALA A 155 4.51 9.46 3.69
C ALA A 155 4.94 8.27 2.82
N ILE A 156 5.54 7.24 3.44
CA ILE A 156 5.94 6.01 2.76
C ILE A 156 5.04 4.88 3.24
N LEU A 157 4.14 4.45 2.37
CA LEU A 157 3.20 3.37 2.63
C LEU A 157 3.64 2.08 1.91
N GLY A 158 3.28 0.94 2.46
CA GLY A 158 3.60 -0.35 1.84
C GLY A 158 3.52 -1.50 2.83
N GLY A 159 3.51 -2.73 2.31
CA GLY A 159 3.40 -3.95 3.09
C GLY A 159 4.56 -4.17 4.06
N TYR A 160 4.39 -5.13 4.95
CA TYR A 160 5.43 -5.54 5.90
C TYR A 160 6.67 -6.05 5.13
N GLY A 161 7.86 -5.73 5.61
CA GLY A 161 9.12 -6.18 4.97
C GLY A 161 9.52 -5.42 3.70
N SER A 162 8.77 -4.40 3.23
CA SER A 162 9.09 -3.65 2.00
C SER A 162 10.30 -2.71 2.10
N GLY A 163 10.94 -2.60 3.28
CA GLY A 163 12.15 -1.80 3.49
C GLY A 163 11.91 -0.33 3.83
N LYS A 164 10.69 0.08 4.16
CA LYS A 164 10.33 1.48 4.46
C LYS A 164 11.26 2.12 5.50
N THR A 165 11.34 1.52 6.67
CA THR A 165 12.18 2.03 7.77
C THR A 165 13.66 2.08 7.39
N PHE A 166 14.14 1.06 6.68
CA PHE A 166 15.54 1.03 6.21
C PHE A 166 15.83 2.19 5.26
N ILE A 167 14.99 2.39 4.24
CA ILE A 167 15.15 3.46 3.25
C ILE A 167 15.08 4.84 3.93
N SER A 168 14.08 5.06 4.80
CA SER A 168 13.90 6.33 5.50
C SER A 168 15.10 6.66 6.40
N LEU A 169 15.62 5.68 7.15
CA LEU A 169 16.77 5.89 8.01
C LEU A 169 18.05 6.13 7.22
N GLN A 170 18.29 5.37 6.16
CA GLN A 170 19.48 5.56 5.31
C GLN A 170 19.47 6.92 4.62
N MET A 171 18.31 7.38 4.14
CA MET A 171 18.19 8.72 3.54
C MET A 171 18.34 9.82 4.59
N ALA A 172 17.80 9.66 5.79
CA ALA A 172 18.02 10.61 6.87
C ALA A 172 19.51 10.74 7.23
N LEU A 173 20.24 9.61 7.36
CA LEU A 173 21.69 9.59 7.59
C LEU A 173 22.47 10.26 6.44
N TYR A 174 22.10 9.96 5.19
CA TYR A 174 22.72 10.59 4.02
C TYR A 174 22.50 12.11 4.00
N ASN A 175 21.29 12.56 4.28
CA ASN A 175 20.95 13.99 4.29
C ASN A 175 21.65 14.76 5.42
N VAL A 176 21.86 14.13 6.59
CA VAL A 176 22.59 14.75 7.71
C VAL A 176 24.11 14.72 7.47
N ASN A 177 24.67 13.55 7.16
CA ASN A 177 26.13 13.37 7.17
C ASN A 177 26.82 13.85 5.89
N GLU A 178 26.17 13.66 4.74
CA GLU A 178 26.81 13.90 3.43
C GLU A 178 26.34 15.19 2.77
N LYS A 179 25.05 15.51 2.92
CA LYS A 179 24.46 16.70 2.30
C LYS A 179 24.44 17.91 3.22
N GLY A 180 24.42 17.69 4.55
CA GLY A 180 24.29 18.76 5.53
C GLY A 180 22.94 19.51 5.44
N TYR A 181 21.93 18.88 4.86
CA TYR A 181 20.60 19.49 4.71
C TYR A 181 19.85 19.59 6.02
N GLN A 182 20.07 18.62 6.90
CA GLN A 182 19.54 18.60 8.26
C GLN A 182 20.67 18.46 9.27
N SER A 183 20.45 18.99 10.47
CA SER A 183 21.44 18.94 11.56
C SER A 183 21.32 17.72 12.46
N LYS A 184 20.15 17.06 12.48
CA LYS A 184 19.88 15.91 13.35
C LYS A 184 18.71 15.08 12.85
N ILE A 185 18.66 13.83 13.33
CA ILE A 185 17.56 12.88 13.10
C ILE A 185 16.85 12.68 14.43
N LEU A 186 15.52 12.77 14.41
CA LEU A 186 14.66 12.42 15.54
C LEU A 186 13.78 11.24 15.13
N GLY A 187 13.95 10.10 15.79
CA GLY A 187 13.09 8.92 15.61
C GLY A 187 12.04 8.85 16.73
N VAL A 188 10.77 8.70 16.34
CA VAL A 188 9.65 8.48 17.25
C VAL A 188 8.97 7.17 16.87
N ARG A 189 8.60 6.37 17.88
CA ARG A 189 7.90 5.09 17.70
C ARG A 189 6.55 5.13 18.40
#